data_42977adf458980ba321e660d17388097
#
_entry.id   42977adf458980ba321e660d17388097
#
_cell.length_a   1.000
_cell.length_b   1.000
_cell.length_c   1.000
_cell.angle_alpha   90.00
_cell.angle_beta   90.00
_cell.angle_gamma   90.00
#
_symmetry.space_group_name_H-M   'P 1'
#
loop_
_entity.id
_entity.type
_entity.pdbx_description
1 polymer ?
#
loop_
_entity_poly.entity_id
_entity_poly.type
_entity_poly.pdbx_seq_one_letter_code
_entity_poly.pdbx_strand_id
1 'polypeptide(L)'
;MGSLLIINLFLFNISSPIVITEVMANPKGISGANNPEDRNEFVELYNISFEPVNIKNYRITDFDATDIIIPWTDSLILVNYPNVIINESIIPPQSYAIILDPEYTSSNATGGQVQPYHFPDNLIIFTVGNTTIGDELATNDPILIYSLQSDSSSFGTPFQDDGFPPIDYGSTYDGKSWERITPWAEDTIGNWFRSIDSSGSTPGYENSVTSYYDLAINSISLSPPIILLNSSTTVAIALANIGYQPADYWSLVVFDDKNNNAIEDTDERLYFQFGFPFLPNHDTIIRFIWDSIAVGQHTIWAIINFAEDRQLNNNKLSKTINVSAVDSSDNNLLIVKNIFSPDNDGIDDSLFIQYNFSEPKGKLNITIFDINGRKIRNLLNEKIYDKTGIVSWDGKRDNGQLAPIGIYVIYLEYKTTKSTITKKTTAILAKKLN
;
A
#
# COMPACT_ATOMS: atom_id res chain seq x y z
N MET A 1 5.06 -43.01 6.54
CA MET A 1 5.64 -42.10 5.55
C MET A 1 5.38 -40.70 6.04
N GLY A 2 6.39 -40.09 6.67
CA GLY A 2 6.28 -38.74 7.22
C GLY A 2 6.51 -37.71 6.12
N SER A 3 5.56 -36.83 5.93
CA SER A 3 5.69 -35.68 5.03
C SER A 3 6.60 -34.66 5.70
N LEU A 4 7.75 -34.41 5.11
CA LEU A 4 8.71 -33.39 5.53
C LEU A 4 8.16 -32.05 5.05
N LEU A 5 7.67 -31.23 5.98
CA LEU A 5 7.29 -29.86 5.71
C LEU A 5 8.57 -29.03 5.51
N ILE A 6 8.90 -28.73 4.26
CA ILE A 6 9.99 -27.81 3.93
C ILE A 6 9.45 -26.40 4.17
N ILE A 7 9.79 -25.83 5.32
CA ILE A 7 9.63 -24.40 5.58
C ILE A 7 10.70 -23.69 4.73
N ASN A 8 10.30 -23.09 3.62
CA ASN A 8 11.15 -22.15 2.90
C ASN A 8 11.31 -20.90 3.77
N LEU A 9 12.38 -20.85 4.54
CA LEU A 9 12.85 -19.64 5.18
C LEU A 9 13.33 -18.72 4.05
N PHE A 10 12.54 -17.71 3.70
CA PHE A 10 13.03 -16.60 2.90
C PHE A 10 14.09 -15.88 3.74
N LEU A 11 15.35 -16.13 3.43
CA LEU A 11 16.46 -15.33 3.92
C LEU A 11 16.36 -13.96 3.22
N PHE A 12 15.73 -12.99 3.88
CA PHE A 12 15.99 -11.60 3.55
C PHE A 12 17.50 -11.38 3.75
N ASN A 13 18.16 -10.79 2.77
CA ASN A 13 19.52 -10.32 2.92
C ASN A 13 19.51 -9.08 3.85
N ILE A 14 19.34 -9.30 5.13
CA ILE A 14 19.49 -8.26 6.14
C ILE A 14 20.99 -8.08 6.33
N SER A 15 21.50 -6.92 5.95
CA SER A 15 22.94 -6.61 6.03
C SER A 15 23.43 -6.40 7.46
N SER A 16 22.54 -6.17 8.43
CA SER A 16 22.87 -5.96 9.84
C SER A 16 21.80 -6.57 10.75
N PRO A 17 22.19 -7.23 11.88
CA PRO A 17 21.24 -7.68 12.89
C PRO A 17 20.65 -6.53 13.72
N ILE A 18 21.29 -5.35 13.70
CA ILE A 18 20.83 -4.14 14.38
C ILE A 18 20.35 -3.16 13.31
N VAL A 19 19.13 -2.65 13.46
CA VAL A 19 18.54 -1.67 12.58
C VAL A 19 18.14 -0.42 13.36
N ILE A 20 18.21 0.74 12.70
CA ILE A 20 17.64 1.98 13.24
C ILE A 20 16.12 1.91 13.04
N THR A 21 15.36 2.13 14.08
CA THR A 21 13.89 2.05 14.06
C THR A 21 13.22 3.39 14.29
N GLU A 22 13.84 4.29 15.06
CA GLU A 22 13.28 5.61 15.32
C GLU A 22 14.41 6.65 15.43
N VAL A 23 14.15 7.86 14.94
CA VAL A 23 15.08 8.98 15.03
C VAL A 23 14.32 10.24 15.45
N MET A 24 14.80 10.87 16.50
CA MET A 24 14.36 12.17 16.97
C MET A 24 15.50 13.18 16.78
N ALA A 25 15.53 13.87 15.64
CA ALA A 25 16.51 14.90 15.33
C ALA A 25 15.97 16.34 15.50
N ASN A 26 14.69 16.50 15.85
CA ASN A 26 14.08 17.80 16.12
C ASN A 26 13.14 17.69 17.33
N PRO A 27 13.68 17.46 18.53
CA PRO A 27 12.90 17.47 19.76
C PRO A 27 12.19 18.80 19.97
N LYS A 28 11.05 18.76 20.64
CA LYS A 28 10.26 19.96 20.90
C LYS A 28 10.98 20.94 21.80
N GLY A 29 11.18 22.16 21.33
CA GLY A 29 11.71 23.25 22.16
C GLY A 29 12.58 24.24 21.40
N ILE A 30 13.43 24.95 22.12
CA ILE A 30 14.40 25.88 21.54
C ILE A 30 15.72 25.18 21.27
N SER A 31 16.42 25.59 20.21
CA SER A 31 17.72 25.04 19.82
C SER A 31 18.89 25.59 20.66
N GLY A 32 20.03 24.91 20.54
CA GLY A 32 21.31 25.25 21.14
C GLY A 32 21.69 24.39 22.35
N ALA A 33 22.98 24.33 22.64
CA ALA A 33 23.57 23.47 23.66
C ALA A 33 22.83 23.51 25.01
N ASN A 34 22.59 22.34 25.60
CA ASN A 34 21.77 22.14 26.81
C ASN A 34 20.29 22.56 26.70
N ASN A 35 19.82 22.97 25.55
CA ASN A 35 18.41 23.26 25.27
C ASN A 35 17.64 22.01 24.81
N PRO A 36 16.31 22.02 24.82
CA PRO A 36 15.51 20.82 24.52
C PRO A 36 15.78 20.18 23.16
N GLU A 37 15.99 20.98 22.11
CA GLU A 37 16.21 20.48 20.76
C GLU A 37 17.49 19.64 20.70
N ASP A 38 18.56 20.10 21.25
CA ASP A 38 19.86 19.44 21.28
C ASP A 38 19.87 18.22 22.25
N ARG A 39 19.71 18.43 23.55
CA ARG A 39 19.88 17.37 24.59
C ARG A 39 18.81 16.26 24.57
N ASN A 40 17.72 16.39 23.86
CA ASN A 40 16.68 15.38 23.78
C ASN A 40 16.70 14.59 22.45
N GLU A 41 17.74 14.73 21.68
CA GLU A 41 17.95 13.91 20.50
C GLU A 41 18.16 12.44 20.86
N PHE A 42 17.67 11.57 19.99
CA PHE A 42 17.95 10.14 20.12
C PHE A 42 17.88 9.39 18.81
N VAL A 43 18.55 8.24 18.80
CA VAL A 43 18.45 7.22 17.75
C VAL A 43 18.10 5.90 18.41
N GLU A 44 17.00 5.30 18.01
CA GLU A 44 16.57 3.99 18.50
C GLU A 44 17.08 2.86 17.64
N LEU A 45 17.47 1.78 18.28
CA LEU A 45 17.97 0.55 17.71
C LEU A 45 17.05 -0.60 18.03
N TYR A 46 16.89 -1.51 17.07
CA TYR A 46 16.22 -2.79 17.30
C TYR A 46 17.07 -3.96 16.84
N ASN A 47 17.23 -4.95 17.71
CA ASN A 47 17.85 -6.21 17.34
C ASN A 47 16.82 -7.12 16.67
N ILE A 48 16.84 -7.19 15.33
CA ILE A 48 15.91 -8.00 14.54
C ILE A 48 16.26 -9.49 14.55
N SER A 49 17.41 -9.87 15.10
CA SER A 49 17.87 -11.26 15.13
C SER A 49 17.32 -12.04 16.33
N PHE A 50 17.49 -13.35 16.30
CA PHE A 50 17.15 -14.24 17.42
C PHE A 50 18.33 -14.50 18.37
N GLU A 51 19.46 -13.80 18.17
CA GLU A 51 20.66 -13.90 18.99
C GLU A 51 20.98 -12.55 19.63
N PRO A 52 21.60 -12.51 20.82
CA PRO A 52 22.04 -11.27 21.43
C PRO A 52 23.19 -10.65 20.61
N VAL A 53 23.17 -9.35 20.41
CA VAL A 53 24.16 -8.62 19.63
C VAL A 53 24.95 -7.67 20.52
N ASN A 54 26.26 -7.79 20.49
CA ASN A 54 27.17 -6.87 21.19
C ASN A 54 27.55 -5.72 20.26
N ILE A 55 27.09 -4.50 20.58
CA ILE A 55 27.38 -3.30 19.78
C ILE A 55 28.59 -2.50 20.29
N LYS A 56 29.43 -3.11 21.15
CA LYS A 56 30.68 -2.51 21.57
C LYS A 56 31.56 -2.18 20.36
N ASN A 57 32.03 -0.93 20.29
CA ASN A 57 32.81 -0.37 19.19
C ASN A 57 32.02 -0.13 17.88
N TYR A 58 30.71 -0.28 17.87
CA TYR A 58 29.91 0.25 16.76
C TYR A 58 30.05 1.77 16.72
N ARG A 59 29.88 2.31 15.53
CA ARG A 59 29.97 3.73 15.26
C ARG A 59 28.65 4.24 14.72
N ILE A 60 28.36 5.48 15.07
CA ILE A 60 27.27 6.27 14.49
C ILE A 60 27.87 7.47 13.79
N THR A 61 27.35 7.83 12.64
CA THR A 61 27.78 9.02 11.88
C THR A 61 26.58 9.65 11.19
N ASP A 62 26.56 10.96 11.17
CA ASP A 62 25.71 11.82 10.35
C ASP A 62 26.40 12.27 9.06
N PHE A 63 27.62 11.75 8.81
CA PHE A 63 28.59 12.05 7.75
C PHE A 63 29.40 13.33 7.95
N ASP A 64 29.02 14.23 8.84
CA ASP A 64 29.82 15.39 9.24
C ASP A 64 30.74 15.02 10.41
N ALA A 65 30.27 14.21 11.36
CA ALA A 65 31.08 13.63 12.41
C ALA A 65 30.87 12.11 12.57
N THR A 66 31.70 11.46 13.35
CA THR A 66 31.61 10.02 13.63
C THR A 66 31.97 9.73 15.08
N ASP A 67 31.02 9.09 15.79
CA ASP A 67 31.16 8.76 17.19
C ASP A 67 31.25 7.25 17.43
N ILE A 68 31.83 6.90 18.56
CA ILE A 68 31.76 5.51 19.09
C ILE A 68 30.56 5.41 20.02
N ILE A 69 29.69 4.45 19.75
CA ILE A 69 28.59 4.13 20.65
C ILE A 69 29.14 3.49 21.91
N ILE A 70 28.81 4.05 23.06
CA ILE A 70 29.22 3.58 24.37
C ILE A 70 27.99 3.35 25.27
N PRO A 71 28.07 2.39 26.23
CA PRO A 71 27.02 2.28 27.25
C PRO A 71 26.84 3.56 28.04
N TRP A 72 25.59 3.89 28.36
CA TRP A 72 25.31 4.97 29.29
C TRP A 72 25.84 4.62 30.69
N THR A 73 26.55 5.53 31.34
CA THR A 73 27.19 5.29 32.65
C THR A 73 26.71 6.24 33.75
N ASP A 74 26.06 7.36 33.38
CA ASP A 74 25.57 8.32 34.37
C ASP A 74 24.34 7.78 35.11
N SER A 75 24.49 7.56 36.40
CA SER A 75 23.41 7.06 37.25
C SER A 75 22.27 8.07 37.52
N LEU A 76 22.42 9.31 37.13
CA LEU A 76 21.36 10.33 37.25
C LEU A 76 20.12 9.93 36.46
N ILE A 77 20.26 9.21 35.36
CA ILE A 77 19.13 8.70 34.57
C ILE A 77 18.21 7.78 35.40
N LEU A 78 18.76 7.04 36.34
CA LEU A 78 17.99 6.12 37.20
C LEU A 78 17.07 6.84 38.19
N VAL A 79 17.21 8.14 38.36
CA VAL A 79 16.31 8.92 39.22
C VAL A 79 14.89 8.94 38.63
N ASN A 80 14.78 9.14 37.32
CA ASN A 80 13.50 9.19 36.63
C ASN A 80 13.13 7.83 36.00
N TYR A 81 14.13 7.01 35.66
CA TYR A 81 13.97 5.70 34.99
C TYR A 81 14.68 4.59 35.76
N PRO A 82 14.18 4.17 36.92
CA PRO A 82 14.93 3.30 37.84
C PRO A 82 15.17 1.87 37.28
N ASN A 83 14.42 1.47 36.25
CA ASN A 83 14.45 0.12 35.71
C ASN A 83 15.09 0.02 34.34
N VAL A 84 15.68 1.10 33.80
CA VAL A 84 16.47 1.02 32.55
C VAL A 84 17.84 0.37 32.84
N ILE A 85 18.45 -0.16 31.79
CA ILE A 85 19.76 -0.85 31.90
C ILE A 85 20.84 0.09 31.39
N ILE A 86 21.82 0.39 32.26
CA ILE A 86 23.03 1.14 31.95
C ILE A 86 24.25 0.25 32.13
N ASN A 87 25.42 0.67 31.63
CA ASN A 87 26.69 -0.09 31.66
C ASN A 87 26.63 -1.43 30.89
N GLU A 88 25.70 -1.62 29.97
CA GLU A 88 25.54 -2.82 29.14
C GLU A 88 25.83 -2.53 27.68
N SER A 89 26.42 -3.46 26.94
CA SER A 89 26.74 -3.33 25.52
C SER A 89 26.03 -4.37 24.63
N ILE A 90 25.27 -5.28 25.23
CA ILE A 90 24.60 -6.38 24.53
C ILE A 90 23.11 -6.09 24.43
N ILE A 91 22.59 -6.00 23.22
CA ILE A 91 21.16 -5.88 22.95
C ILE A 91 20.58 -7.30 22.82
N PRO A 92 19.62 -7.70 23.69
CA PRO A 92 18.98 -9.01 23.60
C PRO A 92 18.26 -9.23 22.26
N PRO A 93 17.95 -10.49 21.90
CA PRO A 93 17.14 -10.78 20.73
C PRO A 93 15.82 -10.03 20.76
N GLN A 94 15.40 -9.50 19.60
CA GLN A 94 14.11 -8.85 19.41
C GLN A 94 13.79 -7.78 20.46
N SER A 95 14.81 -7.00 20.83
CA SER A 95 14.71 -5.96 21.84
C SER A 95 15.16 -4.61 21.30
N TYR A 96 14.57 -3.56 21.86
CA TYR A 96 14.95 -2.19 21.61
C TYR A 96 16.11 -1.76 22.49
N ALA A 97 16.86 -0.79 22.00
CA ALA A 97 17.84 -0.02 22.74
C ALA A 97 17.85 1.40 22.20
N ILE A 98 18.36 2.36 22.98
CA ILE A 98 18.35 3.76 22.56
C ILE A 98 19.73 4.38 22.75
N ILE A 99 20.16 5.19 21.78
CA ILE A 99 21.29 6.09 21.90
C ILE A 99 20.72 7.48 22.23
N LEU A 100 20.97 7.97 23.43
CA LEU A 100 20.56 9.27 23.88
C LEU A 100 21.71 10.28 23.72
N ASP A 101 21.36 11.53 23.46
CA ASP A 101 22.32 12.61 23.55
C ASP A 101 22.98 12.64 24.93
N PRO A 102 24.31 12.86 24.99
CA PRO A 102 25.06 12.88 26.28
C PRO A 102 24.54 13.91 27.28
N GLU A 103 23.92 14.99 26.82
CA GLU A 103 23.37 16.06 27.64
C GLU A 103 21.98 15.77 28.23
N TYR A 104 21.37 14.62 27.92
CA TYR A 104 20.01 14.24 28.35
C TYR A 104 19.77 14.32 29.86
N THR A 105 20.80 14.04 30.69
CA THR A 105 20.76 14.18 32.16
C THR A 105 21.52 15.40 32.68
N SER A 106 21.88 16.33 31.80
CA SER A 106 22.69 17.49 32.17
C SER A 106 22.05 18.32 33.30
N SER A 107 22.82 18.63 34.34
CA SER A 107 22.42 19.58 35.38
C SER A 107 22.32 21.03 34.88
N ASN A 108 22.87 21.31 33.70
CA ASN A 108 22.83 22.62 33.05
C ASN A 108 21.62 22.75 32.09
N ALA A 109 20.71 21.78 32.08
CA ALA A 109 19.53 21.81 31.24
C ALA A 109 18.72 23.09 31.37
N THR A 110 18.42 23.72 30.25
CA THR A 110 17.65 24.98 30.16
C THR A 110 16.45 24.81 29.22
N GLY A 111 15.59 25.80 29.14
CA GLY A 111 14.49 25.82 28.16
C GLY A 111 13.30 24.87 28.43
N GLY A 112 13.25 24.19 29.57
CA GLY A 112 12.18 23.22 29.88
C GLY A 112 12.36 21.86 29.17
N GLN A 113 11.29 21.04 29.08
CA GLN A 113 11.32 19.71 28.45
C GLN A 113 12.48 18.83 28.94
N VAL A 114 12.74 18.83 30.26
CA VAL A 114 13.80 18.02 30.86
C VAL A 114 13.35 16.57 30.92
N GLN A 115 14.09 15.69 30.27
CA GLN A 115 13.83 14.24 30.20
C GLN A 115 12.36 13.93 29.85
N PRO A 116 11.89 14.34 28.66
CA PRO A 116 10.46 14.32 28.32
C PRO A 116 9.92 12.93 27.99
N TYR A 117 10.79 11.93 27.78
CA TYR A 117 10.40 10.63 27.28
C TYR A 117 9.92 9.69 28.37
N HIS A 118 9.19 8.65 27.95
CA HIS A 118 8.82 7.50 28.77
C HIS A 118 9.56 6.29 28.25
N PHE A 119 10.39 5.68 29.09
CA PHE A 119 11.12 4.46 28.74
C PHE A 119 10.50 3.24 29.40
N PRO A 120 10.40 2.09 28.68
CA PRO A 120 9.99 0.84 29.29
C PRO A 120 11.06 0.30 30.24
N ASP A 121 10.64 -0.57 31.15
CA ASP A 121 11.55 -1.34 31.99
C ASP A 121 12.49 -2.19 31.13
N ASN A 122 13.74 -2.33 31.54
CA ASN A 122 14.80 -3.07 30.89
C ASN A 122 15.28 -2.52 29.52
N LEU A 123 14.89 -1.30 29.15
CA LEU A 123 15.48 -0.63 27.99
C LEU A 123 16.97 -0.38 28.22
N ILE A 124 17.80 -0.79 27.24
CA ILE A 124 19.25 -0.55 27.29
C ILE A 124 19.52 0.85 26.74
N ILE A 125 20.29 1.63 27.52
CA ILE A 125 20.65 3.00 27.16
C ILE A 125 22.11 3.07 26.76
N PHE A 126 22.34 3.66 25.60
CA PHE A 126 23.65 4.04 25.07
C PHE A 126 23.75 5.55 24.92
N THR A 127 24.95 6.00 24.67
CA THR A 127 25.28 7.38 24.30
C THR A 127 26.54 7.39 23.43
N VAL A 128 27.09 8.55 23.19
CA VAL A 128 28.38 8.74 22.48
C VAL A 128 29.42 9.33 23.38
N GLY A 129 30.68 9.34 22.93
CA GLY A 129 31.84 9.68 23.79
C GLY A 129 32.18 11.16 23.89
N ASN A 130 31.44 12.05 23.26
CA ASN A 130 31.61 13.50 23.25
C ASN A 130 30.37 14.21 23.84
N THR A 131 29.93 15.35 23.29
CA THR A 131 28.81 16.14 23.82
C THR A 131 27.53 16.04 22.99
N THR A 132 27.59 15.53 21.76
CA THR A 132 26.48 15.46 20.81
C THR A 132 26.50 14.17 20.04
N ILE A 133 25.39 13.72 19.49
CA ILE A 133 25.35 12.64 18.50
C ILE A 133 25.72 13.25 17.15
N GLY A 134 26.81 12.72 16.54
CA GLY A 134 27.39 13.38 15.35
C GLY A 134 27.99 14.74 15.74
N ASP A 135 27.65 15.80 15.00
CA ASP A 135 27.95 17.19 15.38
C ASP A 135 26.65 18.04 15.62
N GLU A 136 25.63 17.45 16.22
CA GLU A 136 24.22 17.80 16.36
C GLU A 136 23.41 17.29 15.17
N LEU A 137 22.36 16.50 15.42
CA LEU A 137 21.53 15.92 14.36
C LEU A 137 20.71 17.01 13.66
N ALA A 138 21.10 17.42 12.46
CA ALA A 138 20.27 18.29 11.67
C ALA A 138 19.05 17.55 11.11
N THR A 139 18.01 18.29 10.78
CA THR A 139 16.71 17.71 10.33
C THR A 139 16.77 16.97 9.01
N ASN A 140 17.86 17.02 8.30
CA ASN A 140 18.09 16.35 7.01
C ASN A 140 19.35 15.50 6.97
N ASP A 141 19.96 15.22 8.13
CA ASP A 141 21.17 14.40 8.17
C ASP A 141 20.84 12.93 7.93
N PRO A 142 21.57 12.29 7.03
CA PRO A 142 21.55 10.84 6.93
C PRO A 142 22.31 10.24 8.11
N ILE A 143 21.79 9.17 8.70
CA ILE A 143 22.43 8.50 9.83
C ILE A 143 22.85 7.10 9.43
N LEU A 144 24.10 6.75 9.71
CA LEU A 144 24.63 5.41 9.49
C LEU A 144 25.20 4.83 10.78
N ILE A 145 24.78 3.61 11.12
CA ILE A 145 25.39 2.80 12.17
C ILE A 145 26.12 1.64 11.53
N TYR A 146 27.37 1.41 11.96
CA TYR A 146 28.20 0.34 11.41
C TYR A 146 29.18 -0.22 12.42
N SER A 147 29.54 -1.49 12.21
CA SER A 147 30.64 -2.17 12.91
C SER A 147 31.92 -2.16 12.07
N LEU A 148 33.05 -2.48 12.70
CA LEU A 148 34.32 -2.70 11.96
C LEU A 148 34.28 -3.94 11.05
N GLN A 149 33.25 -4.78 11.16
CA GLN A 149 33.03 -5.98 10.35
C GLN A 149 32.06 -5.74 9.18
N SER A 150 31.71 -4.51 8.90
CA SER A 150 30.81 -4.10 7.81
C SER A 150 29.30 -4.38 8.03
N ASP A 151 28.87 -4.76 9.24
CA ASP A 151 27.46 -4.74 9.57
C ASP A 151 27.02 -3.29 9.65
N SER A 152 26.02 -2.89 8.87
CA SER A 152 25.55 -1.52 8.83
C SER A 152 24.03 -1.47 8.83
N SER A 153 23.50 -0.42 9.41
CA SER A 153 22.11 -0.01 9.32
C SER A 153 22.08 1.49 9.14
N SER A 154 21.08 2.01 8.46
CA SER A 154 21.04 3.42 8.11
C SER A 154 19.63 3.99 8.17
N PHE A 155 19.57 5.31 8.30
CA PHE A 155 18.37 6.11 8.16
C PHE A 155 18.69 7.27 7.22
N GLY A 156 17.92 7.38 6.11
CA GLY A 156 18.06 8.46 5.14
C GLY A 156 19.48 8.62 4.54
N THR A 157 20.22 7.53 4.37
CA THR A 157 21.61 7.56 3.92
C THR A 157 21.74 7.81 2.42
N PRO A 158 22.73 8.62 1.96
CA PRO A 158 23.03 8.76 0.54
C PRO A 158 23.71 7.51 -0.07
N PHE A 159 24.11 6.53 0.74
CA PHE A 159 24.75 5.29 0.26
C PHE A 159 23.76 4.22 -0.16
N GLN A 160 22.49 4.37 0.17
CA GLN A 160 21.44 3.51 -0.36
C GLN A 160 20.86 4.19 -1.60
N ASP A 161 21.00 3.54 -2.74
CA ASP A 161 20.47 4.02 -4.01
C ASP A 161 18.99 3.65 -4.13
N ASP A 162 18.17 4.27 -3.30
CA ASP A 162 16.72 4.17 -3.35
C ASP A 162 16.09 5.22 -4.28
N GLY A 163 16.93 6.06 -4.90
CA GLY A 163 16.50 7.14 -5.79
C GLY A 163 15.91 8.36 -5.08
N PHE A 164 15.96 8.41 -3.75
CA PHE A 164 15.42 9.52 -2.95
C PHE A 164 16.54 10.27 -2.22
N PRO A 165 16.38 11.60 -2.04
CA PRO A 165 17.28 12.36 -1.18
C PRO A 165 17.08 11.92 0.29
N PRO A 166 18.03 12.26 1.18
CA PRO A 166 17.86 12.11 2.62
C PRO A 166 16.51 12.66 3.09
N ILE A 167 15.95 12.06 4.12
CA ILE A 167 14.65 12.48 4.67
C ILE A 167 14.86 13.84 5.34
N ASP A 168 14.07 14.83 4.94
CA ASP A 168 14.05 16.16 5.56
C ASP A 168 12.87 16.26 6.54
N TYR A 169 13.17 16.41 7.81
CA TYR A 169 12.17 16.57 8.87
C TYR A 169 11.46 17.91 8.81
N GLY A 170 12.14 18.97 8.43
CA GLY A 170 11.63 20.33 8.42
C GLY A 170 11.14 20.84 9.78
N SER A 171 11.13 22.15 9.97
CA SER A 171 10.72 22.80 11.23
C SER A 171 9.22 22.62 11.58
N THR A 172 8.41 22.20 10.62
CA THR A 172 6.96 21.99 10.82
C THR A 172 6.62 20.77 11.67
N TYR A 173 7.62 19.99 12.06
CA TYR A 173 7.43 18.72 12.77
C TYR A 173 8.13 18.67 14.13
N ASP A 174 8.35 19.82 14.73
CA ASP A 174 8.93 19.97 16.04
C ASP A 174 8.30 19.02 17.08
N GLY A 175 9.13 18.19 17.70
CA GLY A 175 8.75 17.19 18.68
C GLY A 175 8.13 15.92 18.11
N LYS A 176 8.33 15.61 16.82
CA LYS A 176 7.92 14.34 16.22
C LYS A 176 9.12 13.61 15.62
N SER A 177 9.32 12.37 16.06
CA SER A 177 10.31 11.47 15.50
C SER A 177 9.92 10.98 14.09
N TRP A 178 10.90 10.46 13.38
CA TRP A 178 10.72 9.55 12.27
C TRP A 178 10.77 8.12 12.75
N GLU A 179 9.76 7.34 12.43
CA GLU A 179 9.61 5.95 12.82
C GLU A 179 9.64 5.05 11.60
N ARG A 180 10.40 3.96 11.67
CA ARG A 180 10.45 2.93 10.64
C ARG A 180 9.18 2.09 10.70
N ILE A 181 8.48 1.98 9.56
CA ILE A 181 7.22 1.21 9.47
C ILE A 181 7.51 -0.27 9.68
N THR A 182 8.60 -0.73 9.09
CA THR A 182 8.98 -2.13 9.02
C THR A 182 10.47 -2.31 9.34
N PRO A 183 10.82 -2.85 10.50
CA PRO A 183 12.22 -2.98 10.92
C PRO A 183 13.09 -3.77 9.94
N TRP A 184 12.57 -4.80 9.30
CA TRP A 184 13.33 -5.69 8.42
C TRP A 184 13.18 -5.42 6.92
N ALA A 185 12.43 -4.42 6.51
CA ALA A 185 12.44 -3.95 5.12
C ALA A 185 13.62 -3.03 4.84
N GLU A 186 13.89 -2.79 3.56
CA GLU A 186 14.94 -1.88 3.12
C GLU A 186 14.74 -0.46 3.67
N ASP A 187 15.85 0.26 3.84
CA ASP A 187 15.86 1.65 4.27
C ASP A 187 15.55 2.56 3.07
N THR A 188 14.26 2.69 2.77
CA THR A 188 13.74 3.57 1.73
C THR A 188 12.79 4.60 2.35
N ILE A 189 12.61 5.75 1.71
CA ILE A 189 11.70 6.79 2.19
C ILE A 189 10.27 6.26 2.41
N GLY A 190 9.82 5.26 1.64
CA GLY A 190 8.52 4.63 1.79
C GLY A 190 8.37 3.76 3.03
N ASN A 191 9.49 3.43 3.70
CA ASN A 191 9.51 2.65 4.94
C ASN A 191 9.64 3.53 6.20
N TRP A 192 9.51 4.84 6.07
CA TRP A 192 9.57 5.78 7.18
C TRP A 192 8.34 6.66 7.21
N PHE A 193 7.84 6.92 8.41
CA PHE A 193 6.73 7.84 8.61
C PHE A 193 6.91 8.58 9.93
N ARG A 194 6.27 9.72 10.06
CA ARG A 194 6.30 10.48 11.30
C ARG A 194 5.49 9.78 12.37
N SER A 195 5.99 9.82 13.60
CA SER A 195 5.25 9.32 14.74
C SER A 195 3.81 9.82 14.73
N ILE A 196 2.87 8.90 14.84
CA ILE A 196 1.45 9.19 15.04
C ILE A 196 1.07 9.12 16.52
N ASP A 197 2.01 8.75 17.40
CA ASP A 197 1.81 8.78 18.84
C ASP A 197 1.55 10.23 19.33
N SER A 198 0.72 10.35 20.33
CA SER A 198 0.34 11.64 20.90
C SER A 198 1.48 12.35 21.64
N SER A 199 2.46 11.60 22.14
CA SER A 199 3.70 12.15 22.75
C SER A 199 4.69 12.65 21.71
N GLY A 200 4.56 12.24 20.43
CA GLY A 200 5.44 12.58 19.34
C GLY A 200 6.54 11.56 19.07
N SER A 201 6.71 10.54 19.91
CA SER A 201 7.73 9.50 19.76
C SER A 201 7.40 8.26 20.58
N THR A 202 8.08 7.14 20.31
CA THR A 202 7.85 5.85 20.97
C THR A 202 9.13 5.19 21.50
N PRO A 203 10.09 5.95 22.10
CA PRO A 203 11.43 5.44 22.41
C PRO A 203 11.40 4.22 23.36
N GLY A 204 11.95 3.11 22.87
CA GLY A 204 11.98 1.82 23.59
C GLY A 204 10.75 0.97 23.41
N TYR A 205 9.74 1.43 22.71
CA TYR A 205 8.52 0.71 22.39
C TYR A 205 8.45 0.40 20.89
N GLU A 206 7.47 -0.41 20.53
CA GLU A 206 7.11 -0.61 19.13
C GLU A 206 6.66 0.72 18.52
N ASN A 207 7.18 1.05 17.34
CA ASN A 207 6.86 2.27 16.62
C ASN A 207 5.36 2.42 16.39
N SER A 208 4.84 3.63 16.56
CA SER A 208 3.41 3.93 16.39
C SER A 208 2.92 3.67 14.97
N VAL A 209 3.83 3.67 13.99
CA VAL A 209 3.56 3.46 12.57
C VAL A 209 3.78 2.01 12.10
N THR A 210 4.27 1.13 12.99
CA THR A 210 4.54 -0.27 12.62
C THR A 210 3.25 -0.98 12.25
N SER A 211 3.22 -1.53 11.05
CA SER A 211 2.11 -2.31 10.52
C SER A 211 2.47 -3.78 10.46
N TYR A 212 2.30 -4.51 11.57
CA TYR A 212 2.46 -5.97 11.54
C TYR A 212 1.34 -6.63 10.76
N TYR A 213 0.14 -6.11 10.92
CA TYR A 213 -1.06 -6.54 10.24
C TYR A 213 -1.58 -5.39 9.40
N ASP A 214 -1.63 -5.59 8.10
CA ASP A 214 -2.08 -4.57 7.15
C ASP A 214 -2.71 -5.26 5.93
N LEU A 215 -4.03 -5.19 5.85
CA LEU A 215 -4.80 -5.64 4.70
C LEU A 215 -5.27 -4.44 3.90
N ALA A 216 -4.98 -4.41 2.62
CA ALA A 216 -5.32 -3.31 1.74
C ALA A 216 -6.32 -3.70 0.67
N ILE A 217 -7.19 -2.76 0.28
CA ILE A 217 -8.02 -2.85 -0.93
C ILE A 217 -7.35 -2.04 -2.03
N ASN A 218 -6.80 -2.74 -3.03
CA ASN A 218 -6.07 -2.11 -4.12
C ASN A 218 -7.00 -1.56 -5.21
N SER A 219 -8.10 -2.26 -5.53
CA SER A 219 -9.03 -1.79 -6.56
C SER A 219 -10.41 -2.43 -6.49
N ILE A 220 -11.38 -1.70 -7.05
CA ILE A 220 -12.73 -2.19 -7.38
C ILE A 220 -12.88 -2.11 -8.90
N SER A 221 -13.14 -3.23 -9.56
CA SER A 221 -13.38 -3.28 -11.00
C SER A 221 -14.69 -3.98 -11.34
N LEU A 222 -15.25 -3.63 -12.48
CA LEU A 222 -16.52 -4.18 -12.97
C LEU A 222 -16.35 -4.69 -14.41
N SER A 223 -16.95 -5.85 -14.69
CA SER A 223 -16.93 -6.43 -16.02
C SER A 223 -18.31 -6.99 -16.40
N PRO A 224 -18.99 -6.40 -17.39
CA PRO A 224 -18.61 -5.22 -18.17
C PRO A 224 -18.59 -3.94 -17.32
N PRO A 225 -17.77 -2.94 -17.67
CA PRO A 225 -17.68 -1.67 -16.92
C PRO A 225 -18.90 -0.76 -17.15
N ILE A 226 -19.73 -1.10 -18.13
CA ILE A 226 -20.99 -0.43 -18.44
C ILE A 226 -22.14 -1.32 -18.03
N ILE A 227 -23.01 -0.77 -17.23
CA ILE A 227 -24.12 -1.47 -16.66
C ILE A 227 -25.42 -0.87 -17.20
N LEU A 228 -26.27 -1.75 -17.68
CA LEU A 228 -27.62 -1.38 -18.13
C LEU A 228 -28.64 -1.74 -17.05
N LEU A 229 -29.77 -1.07 -17.10
CA LEU A 229 -30.94 -1.43 -16.29
C LEU A 229 -31.23 -2.93 -16.38
N ASN A 230 -31.39 -3.56 -15.22
CA ASN A 230 -31.65 -5.00 -15.07
C ASN A 230 -30.59 -5.93 -15.69
N SER A 231 -29.40 -5.42 -15.97
CA SER A 231 -28.26 -6.29 -16.32
C SER A 231 -27.52 -6.73 -15.07
N SER A 232 -26.61 -7.68 -15.25
CA SER A 232 -25.64 -8.09 -14.23
C SER A 232 -24.23 -7.66 -14.61
N THR A 233 -23.40 -7.46 -13.62
CA THR A 233 -21.95 -7.23 -13.79
C THR A 233 -21.18 -8.09 -12.80
N THR A 234 -19.99 -8.51 -13.18
CA THR A 234 -19.03 -9.10 -12.23
C THR A 234 -18.27 -7.98 -11.55
N VAL A 235 -18.39 -7.90 -10.24
CA VAL A 235 -17.57 -7.02 -9.41
C VAL A 235 -16.35 -7.81 -8.96
N ALA A 236 -15.16 -7.22 -9.11
CA ALA A 236 -13.91 -7.80 -8.66
C ALA A 236 -13.20 -6.83 -7.72
N ILE A 237 -12.87 -7.31 -6.53
CA ILE A 237 -12.17 -6.58 -5.48
C ILE A 237 -10.77 -7.18 -5.37
N ALA A 238 -9.75 -6.37 -5.66
CA ALA A 238 -8.35 -6.77 -5.48
C ALA A 238 -7.91 -6.40 -4.07
N LEU A 239 -7.41 -7.38 -3.34
CA LEU A 239 -6.94 -7.29 -1.96
C LEU A 239 -5.48 -7.68 -1.88
N ALA A 240 -4.74 -7.10 -0.93
CA ALA A 240 -3.38 -7.47 -0.59
C ALA A 240 -3.22 -7.57 0.92
N ASN A 241 -2.39 -8.50 1.38
CA ASN A 241 -1.79 -8.46 2.70
C ASN A 241 -0.39 -7.85 2.55
N ILE A 242 -0.28 -6.58 2.89
CA ILE A 242 0.98 -5.82 2.85
C ILE A 242 1.67 -5.76 4.21
N GLY A 243 1.06 -6.39 5.22
CA GLY A 243 1.66 -6.63 6.53
C GLY A 243 2.66 -7.79 6.52
N TYR A 244 3.22 -8.09 7.70
CA TYR A 244 4.23 -9.15 7.90
C TYR A 244 3.68 -10.41 8.53
N GLN A 245 2.46 -10.36 9.03
CA GLN A 245 1.81 -11.49 9.69
C GLN A 245 0.64 -12.01 8.85
N PRO A 246 0.34 -13.31 8.90
CA PRO A 246 -0.88 -13.84 8.33
C PRO A 246 -2.10 -13.22 9.00
N ALA A 247 -3.06 -12.78 8.20
CA ALA A 247 -4.36 -12.34 8.69
C ALA A 247 -5.33 -13.53 8.70
N ASP A 248 -5.65 -14.05 9.89
CA ASP A 248 -6.41 -15.30 10.03
C ASP A 248 -7.94 -15.05 10.08
N TYR A 249 -8.39 -13.95 10.68
CA TYR A 249 -9.79 -13.66 10.97
C TYR A 249 -10.20 -12.27 10.47
N TRP A 250 -10.37 -12.15 9.18
CA TRP A 250 -10.84 -10.93 8.56
C TRP A 250 -12.17 -11.16 7.82
N SER A 251 -12.86 -10.08 7.45
CA SER A 251 -14.03 -10.15 6.59
C SER A 251 -14.03 -9.04 5.56
N LEU A 252 -14.61 -9.32 4.41
CA LEU A 252 -14.89 -8.35 3.36
C LEU A 252 -16.39 -8.13 3.30
N VAL A 253 -16.81 -6.87 3.37
CA VAL A 253 -18.17 -6.44 3.05
C VAL A 253 -18.13 -5.52 1.83
N VAL A 254 -19.07 -5.71 0.90
CA VAL A 254 -19.29 -4.83 -0.24
C VAL A 254 -20.75 -4.42 -0.28
N PHE A 255 -21.02 -3.13 -0.42
CA PHE A 255 -22.38 -2.60 -0.41
C PHE A 255 -22.54 -1.44 -1.41
N ASP A 256 -23.80 -1.21 -1.83
CA ASP A 256 -24.22 -0.09 -2.68
C ASP A 256 -24.80 0.99 -1.76
N ASP A 257 -24.02 2.01 -1.47
CA ASP A 257 -24.35 3.11 -0.57
C ASP A 257 -25.43 4.00 -1.20
N LYS A 258 -26.69 3.71 -0.93
CA LYS A 258 -27.85 4.38 -1.53
C LYS A 258 -28.14 5.75 -0.92
N ASN A 259 -27.73 5.95 0.32
CA ASN A 259 -28.00 7.17 1.09
C ASN A 259 -26.76 8.08 1.24
N ASN A 260 -25.60 7.67 0.70
CA ASN A 260 -24.32 8.37 0.74
C ASN A 260 -23.80 8.66 2.16
N ASN A 261 -23.99 7.71 3.08
CA ASN A 261 -23.49 7.81 4.44
C ASN A 261 -22.16 7.07 4.68
N ALA A 262 -21.68 6.29 3.68
CA ALA A 262 -20.50 5.44 3.73
C ALA A 262 -20.53 4.38 4.85
N ILE A 263 -21.75 3.98 5.27
CA ILE A 263 -22.01 2.96 6.29
C ILE A 263 -22.91 1.90 5.65
N GLU A 264 -22.64 0.64 5.91
CA GLU A 264 -23.46 -0.45 5.42
C GLU A 264 -24.83 -0.48 6.14
N ASP A 265 -25.90 -0.32 5.39
CA ASP A 265 -27.26 -0.53 5.84
C ASP A 265 -27.81 -1.90 5.38
N THR A 266 -28.88 -2.37 6.04
CA THR A 266 -29.39 -3.75 5.89
C THR A 266 -29.77 -4.13 4.45
N ASP A 267 -30.21 -3.16 3.63
CA ASP A 267 -30.67 -3.38 2.25
C ASP A 267 -29.66 -2.94 1.19
N GLU A 268 -28.43 -2.63 1.59
CA GLU A 268 -27.36 -2.15 0.72
C GLU A 268 -26.29 -3.21 0.41
N ARG A 269 -26.21 -4.26 1.26
CA ARG A 269 -25.20 -5.30 1.13
C ARG A 269 -25.30 -6.04 -0.20
N LEU A 270 -24.22 -6.02 -0.97
CA LEU A 270 -24.06 -6.76 -2.21
C LEU A 270 -23.32 -8.08 -1.99
N TYR A 271 -22.34 -8.06 -1.10
CA TYR A 271 -21.49 -9.22 -0.85
C TYR A 271 -20.92 -9.20 0.56
N PHE A 272 -20.73 -10.39 1.13
CA PHE A 272 -20.03 -10.59 2.39
C PHE A 272 -19.29 -11.92 2.37
N GLN A 273 -18.06 -11.92 2.88
CA GLN A 273 -17.26 -13.13 3.01
C GLN A 273 -16.37 -13.02 4.27
N PHE A 274 -16.28 -14.10 5.05
CA PHE A 274 -15.17 -14.31 5.97
C PHE A 274 -13.94 -14.73 5.18
N GLY A 275 -12.77 -14.17 5.54
CA GLY A 275 -11.51 -14.51 4.94
C GLY A 275 -10.93 -15.84 5.45
N PHE A 276 -10.01 -16.39 4.69
CA PHE A 276 -9.13 -17.47 5.09
C PHE A 276 -7.77 -16.88 5.46
N PRO A 277 -6.83 -17.65 6.06
CA PRO A 277 -5.50 -17.16 6.32
C PRO A 277 -4.89 -16.49 5.10
N PHE A 278 -4.64 -15.19 5.19
CA PHE A 278 -4.11 -14.38 4.11
C PHE A 278 -2.65 -14.09 4.40
N LEU A 279 -1.78 -14.80 3.70
CA LEU A 279 -0.33 -14.76 3.97
C LEU A 279 0.27 -13.40 3.62
N PRO A 280 1.35 -12.98 4.29
CA PRO A 280 2.09 -11.76 3.98
C PRO A 280 2.55 -11.70 2.51
N ASN A 281 2.55 -10.51 1.94
CA ASN A 281 2.98 -10.25 0.55
C ASN A 281 2.21 -11.08 -0.51
N HIS A 282 0.96 -11.42 -0.22
CA HIS A 282 0.08 -12.08 -1.19
C HIS A 282 -1.05 -11.17 -1.59
N ASP A 283 -1.44 -11.29 -2.87
CA ASP A 283 -2.61 -10.64 -3.44
C ASP A 283 -3.71 -11.66 -3.70
N THR A 284 -4.95 -11.22 -3.65
CA THR A 284 -6.10 -12.02 -4.07
C THR A 284 -7.15 -11.15 -4.74
N ILE A 285 -8.00 -11.76 -5.56
CA ILE A 285 -9.13 -11.07 -6.19
C ILE A 285 -10.41 -11.83 -5.86
N ILE A 286 -11.29 -11.20 -5.11
CA ILE A 286 -12.63 -11.72 -4.82
C ILE A 286 -13.59 -11.23 -5.90
N ARG A 287 -14.38 -12.16 -6.45
CA ARG A 287 -15.35 -11.86 -7.52
C ARG A 287 -16.74 -12.33 -7.13
N PHE A 288 -17.73 -11.50 -7.42
CA PHE A 288 -19.14 -11.85 -7.29
C PHE A 288 -19.95 -11.21 -8.40
N ILE A 289 -21.18 -11.71 -8.61
CA ILE A 289 -22.11 -11.14 -9.59
C ILE A 289 -23.07 -10.20 -8.86
N TRP A 290 -23.19 -8.98 -9.38
CA TRP A 290 -24.19 -8.01 -8.96
C TRP A 290 -25.30 -7.97 -10.01
N ASP A 291 -26.48 -8.39 -9.64
CA ASP A 291 -27.65 -8.55 -10.51
C ASP A 291 -28.69 -7.44 -10.32
N SER A 292 -29.53 -7.27 -11.36
CA SER A 292 -30.76 -6.46 -11.30
C SER A 292 -30.52 -5.01 -10.88
N ILE A 293 -29.46 -4.40 -11.40
CA ILE A 293 -29.00 -3.08 -11.00
C ILE A 293 -29.98 -2.01 -11.47
N ALA A 294 -30.42 -1.14 -10.58
CA ALA A 294 -31.33 -0.04 -10.87
C ALA A 294 -30.67 1.07 -11.73
N VAL A 295 -31.49 1.91 -12.33
CA VAL A 295 -30.99 3.11 -13.02
C VAL A 295 -30.58 4.17 -12.00
N GLY A 296 -29.46 4.82 -12.24
CA GLY A 296 -29.00 5.91 -11.40
C GLY A 296 -27.51 5.86 -11.12
N GLN A 297 -27.07 6.72 -10.25
CA GLN A 297 -25.73 6.70 -9.69
C GLN A 297 -25.69 5.73 -8.51
N HIS A 298 -24.68 4.88 -8.51
CA HIS A 298 -24.40 3.93 -7.44
C HIS A 298 -22.99 4.16 -6.92
N THR A 299 -22.82 4.14 -5.61
CA THR A 299 -21.51 4.20 -4.97
C THR A 299 -21.23 2.89 -4.26
N ILE A 300 -20.36 2.07 -4.85
CA ILE A 300 -19.97 0.79 -4.26
C ILE A 300 -18.84 1.05 -3.28
N TRP A 301 -19.02 0.63 -2.04
CA TRP A 301 -17.98 0.53 -1.03
C TRP A 301 -17.54 -0.91 -0.86
N ALA A 302 -16.23 -1.10 -0.72
CA ALA A 302 -15.63 -2.32 -0.21
C ALA A 302 -14.89 -1.98 1.09
N ILE A 303 -15.09 -2.78 2.12
CA ILE A 303 -14.47 -2.59 3.44
C ILE A 303 -13.93 -3.94 3.93
N ILE A 304 -12.65 -3.97 4.30
CA ILE A 304 -12.07 -5.07 5.06
C ILE A 304 -12.19 -4.73 6.55
N ASN A 305 -12.68 -5.69 7.33
CA ASN A 305 -12.67 -5.63 8.78
C ASN A 305 -11.65 -6.64 9.30
N PHE A 306 -10.60 -6.15 9.90
CA PHE A 306 -9.57 -6.93 10.56
C PHE A 306 -9.13 -6.18 11.82
N ALA A 307 -9.39 -6.77 13.00
CA ALA A 307 -9.28 -6.06 14.27
C ALA A 307 -7.83 -5.69 14.64
N GLU A 308 -6.86 -6.43 14.09
CA GLU A 308 -5.44 -6.23 14.36
C GLU A 308 -4.77 -5.27 13.39
N ASP A 309 -5.49 -4.86 12.34
CA ASP A 309 -4.99 -3.91 11.34
C ASP A 309 -4.88 -2.51 11.91
N ARG A 310 -3.72 -1.90 11.78
CA ARG A 310 -3.45 -0.55 12.28
C ARG A 310 -3.53 0.52 11.20
N GLN A 311 -3.53 0.14 9.90
CA GLN A 311 -3.56 1.06 8.75
C GLN A 311 -4.97 1.15 8.14
N LEU A 312 -5.94 1.56 8.92
CA LEU A 312 -7.35 1.57 8.54
C LEU A 312 -7.70 2.42 7.30
N ASN A 313 -6.77 3.26 6.83
CA ASN A 313 -7.01 4.14 5.68
C ASN A 313 -7.07 3.39 4.34
N ASN A 314 -6.38 2.24 4.21
CA ASN A 314 -6.35 1.40 3.01
C ASN A 314 -7.35 0.23 3.08
N ASN A 315 -8.06 0.07 4.21
CA ASN A 315 -9.04 -0.99 4.44
C ASN A 315 -10.39 -0.70 3.80
N LYS A 316 -10.57 0.46 3.18
CA LYS A 316 -11.80 0.85 2.53
C LYS A 316 -11.54 1.56 1.22
N LEU A 317 -12.34 1.23 0.23
CA LEU A 317 -12.29 1.87 -1.08
C LEU A 317 -13.69 2.01 -1.62
N SER A 318 -13.96 3.08 -2.36
CA SER A 318 -15.22 3.27 -3.05
C SER A 318 -15.04 3.46 -4.55
N LYS A 319 -16.09 3.12 -5.28
CA LYS A 319 -16.19 3.36 -6.72
C LYS A 319 -17.58 3.79 -7.10
N THR A 320 -17.69 4.95 -7.72
CA THR A 320 -18.96 5.45 -8.26
C THR A 320 -19.13 5.00 -9.70
N ILE A 321 -20.32 4.54 -10.03
CA ILE A 321 -20.75 4.14 -11.36
C ILE A 321 -22.11 4.77 -11.72
N ASN A 322 -22.38 4.90 -13.01
CA ASN A 322 -23.68 5.35 -13.49
C ASN A 322 -24.33 4.25 -14.33
N VAL A 323 -25.54 3.85 -13.91
CA VAL A 323 -26.36 2.89 -14.62
C VAL A 323 -27.38 3.66 -15.45
N SER A 324 -27.30 3.49 -16.77
CA SER A 324 -28.18 4.21 -17.70
C SER A 324 -29.43 3.39 -17.99
N ALA A 325 -30.58 4.04 -18.03
CA ALA A 325 -31.73 3.50 -18.70
C ALA A 325 -31.40 3.37 -20.19
N VAL A 326 -31.55 2.18 -20.72
CA VAL A 326 -31.51 2.03 -22.17
C VAL A 326 -32.80 2.63 -22.72
N ASP A 327 -32.68 3.70 -23.47
CA ASP A 327 -33.82 4.18 -24.24
C ASP A 327 -34.16 3.11 -25.29
N SER A 328 -35.27 2.41 -25.07
CA SER A 328 -35.73 1.33 -25.95
C SER A 328 -36.26 1.83 -27.29
N SER A 329 -36.33 3.14 -27.47
CA SER A 329 -36.86 3.74 -28.70
C SER A 329 -35.83 3.82 -29.84
N ASP A 330 -34.50 3.78 -29.51
CA ASP A 330 -33.46 3.93 -30.52
C ASP A 330 -32.63 2.66 -30.69
N ASN A 331 -32.55 2.21 -31.92
CA ASN A 331 -31.66 1.12 -32.33
C ASN A 331 -30.20 1.60 -32.25
N ASN A 332 -29.51 1.27 -31.15
CA ASN A 332 -28.18 1.80 -30.84
C ASN A 332 -27.11 0.73 -30.78
N LEU A 333 -25.93 1.09 -31.25
CA LEU A 333 -24.65 0.41 -31.04
C LEU A 333 -23.74 1.38 -30.28
N LEU A 334 -23.37 1.05 -29.08
CA LEU A 334 -22.56 1.90 -28.22
C LEU A 334 -21.24 1.19 -27.87
N ILE A 335 -20.16 1.97 -27.90
CA ILE A 335 -18.87 1.61 -27.35
C ILE A 335 -18.52 2.71 -26.35
N VAL A 336 -18.38 2.38 -25.08
CA VAL A 336 -18.15 3.39 -24.05
C VAL A 336 -16.71 3.86 -24.04
N LYS A 337 -15.77 2.94 -24.19
CA LYS A 337 -14.36 3.25 -24.34
C LYS A 337 -13.88 2.67 -25.65
N ASN A 338 -13.58 3.54 -26.58
CA ASN A 338 -13.21 3.14 -27.93
C ASN A 338 -11.71 2.84 -28.11
N ILE A 339 -10.93 2.92 -27.04
CA ILE A 339 -9.50 2.57 -27.00
C ILE A 339 -9.31 1.47 -25.96
N PHE A 340 -8.65 0.39 -26.34
CA PHE A 340 -8.32 -0.72 -25.44
C PHE A 340 -6.95 -1.30 -25.77
N SER A 341 -6.32 -1.96 -24.76
CA SER A 341 -4.97 -2.54 -24.86
C SER A 341 -4.96 -3.95 -24.26
N PRO A 342 -5.08 -5.01 -25.08
CA PRO A 342 -5.17 -6.38 -24.60
C PRO A 342 -3.77 -6.92 -24.23
N ASP A 343 -3.21 -6.47 -23.12
CA ASP A 343 -1.88 -6.83 -22.58
C ASP A 343 -1.94 -7.66 -21.29
N ASN A 344 -3.17 -8.00 -20.84
CA ASN A 344 -3.49 -8.80 -19.65
C ASN A 344 -3.09 -8.15 -18.32
N ASP A 345 -3.02 -6.82 -18.25
CA ASP A 345 -2.78 -6.09 -17.00
C ASP A 345 -4.07 -5.86 -16.17
N GLY A 346 -5.22 -6.33 -16.68
CA GLY A 346 -6.53 -6.17 -16.04
C GLY A 346 -7.20 -4.83 -16.33
N ILE A 347 -6.57 -3.94 -17.10
CA ILE A 347 -7.09 -2.61 -17.45
C ILE A 347 -7.29 -2.53 -18.96
N ASP A 348 -8.55 -2.34 -19.38
CA ASP A 348 -8.92 -2.17 -20.80
C ASP A 348 -8.45 -3.31 -21.74
N ASP A 349 -8.34 -4.52 -21.23
CA ASP A 349 -7.93 -5.70 -21.98
C ASP A 349 -8.94 -6.13 -23.05
N SER A 350 -10.16 -5.60 -23.01
CA SER A 350 -11.22 -5.94 -23.93
C SER A 350 -12.08 -4.73 -24.31
N LEU A 351 -12.50 -4.68 -25.57
CA LEU A 351 -13.49 -3.74 -26.06
C LEU A 351 -14.88 -4.26 -25.75
N PHE A 352 -15.71 -3.49 -25.05
CA PHE A 352 -17.10 -3.84 -24.79
C PHE A 352 -18.02 -3.14 -25.82
N ILE A 353 -18.80 -3.95 -26.51
CA ILE A 353 -19.74 -3.56 -27.58
C ILE A 353 -21.13 -3.82 -27.06
N GLN A 354 -21.87 -2.76 -26.82
CA GLN A 354 -23.23 -2.80 -26.34
C GLN A 354 -24.20 -2.54 -27.48
N TYR A 355 -25.30 -3.29 -27.52
CA TYR A 355 -26.37 -3.06 -28.47
C TYR A 355 -27.74 -3.04 -27.79
N ASN A 356 -28.64 -2.24 -28.40
CA ASN A 356 -30.05 -2.17 -28.00
C ASN A 356 -30.91 -1.99 -29.25
N PHE A 357 -31.96 -2.80 -29.39
CA PHE A 357 -32.87 -2.76 -30.54
C PHE A 357 -34.32 -2.67 -30.07
N SER A 358 -35.17 -2.06 -30.88
CA SER A 358 -36.63 -1.94 -30.64
C SER A 358 -37.36 -3.29 -30.75
N GLU A 359 -36.90 -4.17 -31.60
CA GLU A 359 -37.49 -5.50 -31.82
C GLU A 359 -36.96 -6.53 -30.82
N PRO A 360 -37.83 -7.37 -30.26
CA PRO A 360 -37.51 -8.18 -29.09
C PRO A 360 -36.50 -9.32 -29.32
N LYS A 361 -36.46 -9.90 -30.52
CA LYS A 361 -35.55 -10.99 -30.90
C LYS A 361 -35.20 -10.92 -32.36
N GLY A 362 -33.93 -11.13 -32.67
CA GLY A 362 -33.43 -11.19 -34.04
C GLY A 362 -32.12 -11.93 -34.16
N LYS A 363 -31.73 -12.21 -35.40
CA LYS A 363 -30.41 -12.73 -35.71
C LYS A 363 -29.40 -11.59 -35.67
N LEU A 364 -28.39 -11.73 -34.81
CA LEU A 364 -27.34 -10.74 -34.65
C LEU A 364 -26.03 -11.25 -35.24
N ASN A 365 -25.40 -10.38 -36.01
CA ASN A 365 -24.06 -10.58 -36.54
C ASN A 365 -23.19 -9.36 -36.18
N ILE A 366 -22.03 -9.60 -35.57
CA ILE A 366 -21.05 -8.56 -35.25
C ILE A 366 -19.72 -8.96 -35.85
N THR A 367 -19.22 -8.18 -36.78
CA THR A 367 -17.97 -8.42 -37.49
C THR A 367 -17.02 -7.24 -37.30
N ILE A 368 -15.77 -7.54 -37.02
CA ILE A 368 -14.68 -6.57 -36.91
C ILE A 368 -13.91 -6.53 -38.23
N PHE A 369 -13.69 -5.32 -38.75
CA PHE A 369 -12.89 -5.07 -39.95
C PHE A 369 -11.73 -4.14 -39.63
N ASP A 370 -10.65 -4.23 -40.39
CA ASP A 370 -9.63 -3.18 -40.42
C ASP A 370 -10.08 -2.00 -41.29
N ILE A 371 -9.27 -0.94 -41.30
CA ILE A 371 -9.55 0.29 -42.09
C ILE A 371 -9.59 0.05 -43.59
N ASN A 372 -9.02 -1.06 -44.07
CA ASN A 372 -9.05 -1.46 -45.51
C ASN A 372 -10.24 -2.35 -45.84
N GLY A 373 -11.15 -2.59 -44.88
CA GLY A 373 -12.32 -3.44 -45.05
C GLY A 373 -12.03 -4.94 -45.02
N ARG A 374 -10.84 -5.38 -44.57
CA ARG A 374 -10.53 -6.79 -44.45
C ARG A 374 -11.13 -7.29 -43.12
N LYS A 375 -11.83 -8.43 -43.20
CA LYS A 375 -12.40 -9.06 -42.01
C LYS A 375 -11.28 -9.53 -41.07
N ILE A 376 -11.38 -9.13 -39.83
CA ILE A 376 -10.47 -9.49 -38.75
C ILE A 376 -11.06 -10.59 -37.87
N ARG A 377 -12.30 -10.42 -37.43
CA ARG A 377 -13.00 -11.37 -36.58
C ARG A 377 -14.51 -11.32 -36.78
N ASN A 378 -15.15 -12.47 -36.71
CA ASN A 378 -16.58 -12.56 -36.52
C ASN A 378 -16.89 -12.88 -35.06
N LEU A 379 -17.34 -11.88 -34.29
CA LEU A 379 -17.63 -12.04 -32.86
C LEU A 379 -18.92 -12.80 -32.63
N LEU A 380 -19.97 -12.49 -33.41
CA LEU A 380 -21.26 -13.16 -33.34
C LEU A 380 -21.71 -13.52 -34.75
N ASN A 381 -22.21 -14.74 -34.93
CA ASN A 381 -22.60 -15.26 -36.21
C ASN A 381 -24.05 -15.77 -36.17
N GLU A 382 -24.97 -14.93 -36.63
CA GLU A 382 -26.39 -15.23 -36.93
C GLU A 382 -27.18 -16.03 -35.89
N LYS A 383 -26.81 -16.04 -34.64
CA LYS A 383 -27.61 -16.64 -33.57
C LYS A 383 -28.76 -15.68 -33.18
N ILE A 384 -29.82 -16.24 -32.63
CA ILE A 384 -30.93 -15.44 -32.10
C ILE A 384 -30.50 -14.90 -30.76
N TYR A 385 -30.54 -13.58 -30.65
CA TYR A 385 -30.22 -12.83 -29.44
C TYR A 385 -31.42 -11.97 -28.99
N ASP A 386 -31.45 -11.64 -27.70
CA ASP A 386 -32.37 -10.68 -27.15
C ASP A 386 -32.10 -9.27 -27.70
N LYS A 387 -33.05 -8.37 -27.54
CA LYS A 387 -32.96 -7.00 -28.08
C LYS A 387 -31.82 -6.19 -27.48
N THR A 388 -31.31 -6.56 -26.32
CA THR A 388 -30.20 -5.90 -25.62
C THR A 388 -29.11 -6.88 -25.26
N GLY A 389 -27.86 -6.44 -25.28
CA GLY A 389 -26.75 -7.25 -24.82
C GLY A 389 -25.41 -6.52 -24.90
N ILE A 390 -24.41 -7.18 -24.35
CA ILE A 390 -23.01 -6.75 -24.40
C ILE A 390 -22.17 -7.91 -24.91
N VAL A 391 -21.24 -7.59 -25.82
CA VAL A 391 -20.26 -8.52 -26.38
C VAL A 391 -18.88 -7.90 -26.21
N SER A 392 -17.90 -8.71 -25.87
CA SER A 392 -16.51 -8.24 -25.77
C SER A 392 -15.65 -8.73 -26.93
N TRP A 393 -14.69 -7.90 -27.33
CA TRP A 393 -13.61 -8.28 -28.23
C TRP A 393 -12.25 -8.17 -27.51
N ASP A 394 -11.54 -9.28 -27.46
CA ASP A 394 -10.23 -9.44 -26.83
C ASP A 394 -9.05 -9.02 -27.73
N GLY A 395 -9.29 -8.28 -28.79
CA GLY A 395 -8.27 -7.84 -29.75
C GLY A 395 -7.74 -8.95 -30.67
N LYS A 396 -8.27 -10.20 -30.61
CA LYS A 396 -7.77 -11.31 -31.42
C LYS A 396 -8.55 -11.45 -32.72
N ARG A 397 -7.86 -12.01 -33.71
CA ARG A 397 -8.41 -12.42 -35.02
C ARG A 397 -9.15 -13.75 -34.90
N ASP A 398 -9.85 -14.18 -35.99
CA ASP A 398 -10.49 -15.47 -36.07
C ASP A 398 -9.51 -16.66 -35.84
N ASN A 399 -8.23 -16.50 -36.14
CA ASN A 399 -7.19 -17.52 -35.93
C ASN A 399 -6.57 -17.48 -34.50
N GLY A 400 -7.10 -16.67 -33.61
CA GLY A 400 -6.62 -16.53 -32.22
C GLY A 400 -5.38 -15.64 -32.01
N GLN A 401 -4.75 -15.16 -33.09
CA GLN A 401 -3.62 -14.23 -32.98
C GLN A 401 -4.10 -12.82 -32.69
N LEU A 402 -3.32 -12.05 -31.95
CA LEU A 402 -3.59 -10.65 -31.68
C LEU A 402 -3.61 -9.85 -32.99
N ALA A 403 -4.60 -9.00 -33.15
CA ALA A 403 -4.68 -8.09 -34.28
C ALA A 403 -3.64 -6.96 -34.13
N PRO A 404 -3.12 -6.38 -35.22
CA PRO A 404 -2.18 -5.26 -35.16
C PRO A 404 -2.77 -4.04 -34.44
N ILE A 405 -1.91 -3.23 -33.86
CA ILE A 405 -2.29 -1.91 -33.35
C ILE A 405 -2.91 -1.09 -34.49
N GLY A 406 -4.04 -0.45 -34.24
CA GLY A 406 -4.70 0.33 -35.25
C GLY A 406 -6.18 0.58 -34.98
N ILE A 407 -6.82 1.23 -35.98
CA ILE A 407 -8.25 1.52 -35.96
C ILE A 407 -8.99 0.34 -36.59
N TYR A 408 -10.09 -0.05 -35.96
CA TYR A 408 -10.98 -1.10 -36.41
C TYR A 408 -12.40 -0.60 -36.54
N VAL A 409 -13.13 -1.12 -37.52
CA VAL A 409 -14.55 -0.85 -37.72
C VAL A 409 -15.34 -2.03 -37.20
N ILE A 410 -16.24 -1.77 -36.29
CA ILE A 410 -17.21 -2.72 -35.76
C ILE A 410 -18.48 -2.56 -36.58
N TYR A 411 -18.85 -3.61 -37.31
CA TYR A 411 -20.07 -3.67 -38.11
C TYR A 411 -21.06 -4.63 -37.46
N LEU A 412 -22.26 -4.13 -37.21
CA LEU A 412 -23.35 -4.88 -36.62
C LEU A 412 -24.52 -4.95 -37.62
N GLU A 413 -25.06 -6.15 -37.77
CA GLU A 413 -26.32 -6.40 -38.48
C GLU A 413 -27.28 -7.16 -37.55
N TYR A 414 -28.46 -6.57 -37.33
CA TYR A 414 -29.54 -7.18 -36.56
C TYR A 414 -30.74 -7.38 -37.48
N LYS A 415 -31.13 -8.64 -37.67
CA LYS A 415 -32.13 -9.08 -38.61
C LYS A 415 -33.31 -9.73 -37.91
N THR A 416 -34.45 -9.13 -38.03
CA THR A 416 -35.74 -9.63 -37.55
C THR A 416 -36.61 -10.13 -38.68
N THR A 417 -37.80 -10.62 -38.37
CA THR A 417 -38.80 -10.98 -39.40
C THR A 417 -39.36 -9.76 -40.11
N LYS A 418 -39.21 -8.55 -39.56
CA LYS A 418 -39.80 -7.30 -40.05
C LYS A 418 -38.77 -6.36 -40.66
N SER A 419 -37.54 -6.38 -40.18
CA SER A 419 -36.53 -5.38 -40.54
C SER A 419 -35.11 -5.91 -40.45
N THR A 420 -34.18 -5.21 -41.12
CA THR A 420 -32.75 -5.39 -40.93
C THR A 420 -32.16 -4.05 -40.53
N ILE A 421 -31.50 -4.03 -39.37
CA ILE A 421 -30.86 -2.85 -38.83
C ILE A 421 -29.36 -3.06 -38.94
N THR A 422 -28.65 -2.06 -39.49
CA THR A 422 -27.19 -2.06 -39.56
C THR A 422 -26.62 -0.86 -38.80
N LYS A 423 -25.56 -1.09 -38.06
CA LYS A 423 -24.81 -0.04 -37.33
C LYS A 423 -23.32 -0.22 -37.52
N LYS A 424 -22.60 0.92 -37.49
CA LYS A 424 -21.13 0.94 -37.55
C LYS A 424 -20.59 1.88 -36.52
N THR A 425 -19.45 1.48 -35.93
CA THR A 425 -18.67 2.34 -35.04
C THR A 425 -17.19 1.96 -35.15
N THR A 426 -16.30 2.73 -34.54
CA THR A 426 -14.86 2.47 -34.60
C THR A 426 -14.27 2.28 -33.21
N ALA A 427 -13.22 1.45 -33.14
CA ALA A 427 -12.41 1.26 -31.96
C ALA A 427 -10.92 1.30 -32.30
N ILE A 428 -10.10 1.57 -31.31
CA ILE A 428 -8.63 1.62 -31.42
C ILE A 428 -8.06 0.52 -30.54
N LEU A 429 -7.35 -0.43 -31.16
CA LEU A 429 -6.49 -1.33 -30.46
C LEU A 429 -5.14 -0.63 -30.28
N ALA A 430 -4.77 -0.37 -29.04
CA ALA A 430 -3.53 0.30 -28.64
C ALA A 430 -2.56 -0.66 -27.96
N LYS A 431 -1.35 -0.21 -27.72
CA LYS A 431 -0.38 -0.84 -26.83
C LYS A 431 -0.05 0.17 -25.73
N LYS A 432 0.00 -0.29 -24.50
CA LYS A 432 0.48 0.53 -23.38
C LYS A 432 1.91 1.00 -23.71
N LEU A 433 2.15 2.28 -23.60
CA LEU A 433 3.51 2.82 -23.65
C LEU A 433 4.12 2.63 -22.26
N ASN A 434 5.26 1.95 -22.21
CA ASN A 434 6.04 1.77 -20.99
C ASN A 434 6.67 3.10 -20.58
#